data_6c4bc0a00fd00dd3afad9928cae58720
#
_entry.id   6c4bc0a00fd00dd3afad9928cae58720
#
_cell.length_a   1.000
_cell.length_b   1.000
_cell.length_c   1.000
_cell.angle_alpha   90.00
_cell.angle_beta   90.00
_cell.angle_gamma   90.00
#
_symmetry.space_group_name_H-M   'P 1'
#
loop_
_entity.id
_entity.type
_entity.pdbx_description
1 polymer ?
#
loop_
_entity_poly.entity_id
_entity_poly.type
_entity_poly.pdbx_seq_one_letter_code
_entity_poly.pdbx_strand_id
1 'polypeptide(L)'
;MCMCTTWDVIGGANREARVQAFWAALSVSYDNTGVQKRMQCITVKTVAKHWTVFPTLKAKAAESKHLAKAMLDVLERFPVVGGEWLNEYRHCVRCYKLAVRMLTIIDENDMFLSQSAGGELLDLTEKFQQHYHWLYVTAEAEGRYMWKFTTKLHCLWHTMYFGKWLNPKASWCFGFEDFVGRIKDSARACLHGTAMHNVCPKLVQNYLIVLHLMVTDKAWCQ
;
A
#
# COMPACT_ATOMS: atom_id res chain seq x y z
N MET A 1 2.62 -2.59 -11.31
CA MET A 1 3.18 -1.32 -11.81
C MET A 1 4.25 -1.55 -12.90
N CYS A 2 5.42 -2.10 -12.59
CA CYS A 2 6.42 -2.41 -13.63
C CYS A 2 5.85 -3.27 -14.75
N MET A 3 5.03 -4.25 -14.43
CA MET A 3 4.43 -5.16 -15.39
C MET A 3 3.47 -4.48 -16.36
N CYS A 4 2.66 -3.52 -15.91
CA CYS A 4 1.77 -2.80 -16.83
C CYS A 4 2.53 -2.04 -17.93
N THR A 5 3.77 -1.63 -17.65
CA THR A 5 4.64 -0.99 -18.63
C THR A 5 5.47 -1.99 -19.44
N THR A 6 5.66 -3.23 -18.91
CA THR A 6 6.40 -4.31 -19.55
C THR A 6 5.48 -5.13 -20.44
N TRP A 7 4.23 -5.35 -20.02
CA TRP A 7 3.25 -6.13 -20.77
C TRP A 7 2.62 -5.39 -21.94
N ASP A 8 3.03 -4.17 -22.19
CA ASP A 8 2.45 -3.32 -23.24
C ASP A 8 0.93 -3.12 -23.13
N VAL A 9 0.39 -3.32 -21.93
CA VAL A 9 -1.05 -3.26 -21.63
C VAL A 9 -1.55 -1.83 -21.74
N ILE A 10 -0.68 -0.88 -21.41
CA ILE A 10 -0.96 0.55 -21.53
C ILE A 10 0.01 1.09 -22.57
N GLY A 11 -0.54 1.45 -23.74
CA GLY A 11 0.24 1.91 -24.88
C GLY A 11 1.05 3.17 -24.59
N GLY A 12 2.15 3.35 -25.32
CA GLY A 12 3.00 4.53 -25.26
C GLY A 12 4.25 4.33 -26.13
N ALA A 13 4.67 5.39 -26.80
CA ALA A 13 5.81 5.37 -27.73
C ALA A 13 7.15 5.05 -27.04
N ASN A 14 7.25 5.36 -25.75
CA ASN A 14 8.43 5.10 -24.92
C ASN A 14 8.01 4.80 -23.47
N ARG A 15 9.00 4.48 -22.63
CA ARG A 15 8.77 4.11 -21.23
C ARG A 15 8.13 5.24 -20.40
N GLU A 16 8.53 6.47 -20.63
CA GLU A 16 8.00 7.64 -19.96
C GLU A 16 6.53 7.85 -20.31
N ALA A 17 6.16 7.74 -21.59
CA ALA A 17 4.79 7.84 -22.05
C ALA A 17 3.91 6.73 -21.47
N ARG A 18 4.41 5.50 -21.37
CA ARG A 18 3.69 4.37 -20.73
C ARG A 18 3.47 4.62 -19.24
N VAL A 19 4.48 5.13 -18.53
CA VAL A 19 4.35 5.46 -17.10
C VAL A 19 3.36 6.61 -16.89
N GLN A 20 3.34 7.62 -17.76
CA GLN A 20 2.36 8.70 -17.72
C GLN A 20 0.94 8.21 -17.99
N ALA A 21 0.75 7.38 -19.02
CA ALA A 21 -0.55 6.77 -19.32
C ALA A 21 -1.04 5.88 -18.17
N PHE A 22 -0.15 5.11 -17.58
CA PHE A 22 -0.44 4.33 -16.38
C PHE A 22 -0.83 5.23 -15.19
N TRP A 23 -0.12 6.32 -14.96
CA TRP A 23 -0.45 7.28 -13.90
C TRP A 23 -1.81 7.92 -14.14
N ALA A 24 -2.14 8.30 -15.37
CA ALA A 24 -3.45 8.84 -15.70
C ALA A 24 -4.58 7.83 -15.40
N ALA A 25 -4.41 6.56 -15.79
CA ALA A 25 -5.35 5.50 -15.46
C ALA A 25 -5.52 5.27 -13.95
N LEU A 26 -4.42 5.31 -13.20
CA LEU A 26 -4.42 5.17 -11.75
C LEU A 26 -5.09 6.37 -11.06
N SER A 27 -4.87 7.58 -11.55
CA SER A 27 -5.50 8.80 -11.03
C SER A 27 -7.01 8.74 -11.15
N VAL A 28 -7.52 8.31 -12.30
CA VAL A 28 -8.96 8.07 -12.50
C VAL A 28 -9.49 7.03 -11.50
N SER A 29 -8.74 5.96 -11.24
CA SER A 29 -9.13 4.96 -10.25
C SER A 29 -9.17 5.53 -8.82
N TYR A 30 -8.22 6.37 -8.45
CA TYR A 30 -8.23 7.06 -7.17
C TYR A 30 -9.43 7.99 -7.01
N ASP A 31 -9.80 8.73 -8.07
CA ASP A 31 -10.96 9.61 -8.05
C ASP A 31 -12.27 8.84 -7.90
N ASN A 32 -12.41 7.73 -8.64
CA ASN A 32 -13.58 6.85 -8.56
C ASN A 32 -13.74 6.17 -7.19
N THR A 33 -12.64 5.89 -6.51
CA THR A 33 -12.65 5.21 -5.19
C THR A 33 -12.70 6.18 -4.02
N GLY A 34 -12.64 7.50 -4.25
CA GLY A 34 -12.67 8.54 -3.20
C GLY A 34 -11.49 8.52 -2.25
N VAL A 35 -10.36 7.92 -2.64
CA VAL A 35 -9.18 7.78 -1.81
C VAL A 35 -8.49 9.12 -1.58
N GLN A 36 -8.39 9.54 -0.32
CA GLN A 36 -7.72 10.80 0.07
C GLN A 36 -6.19 10.65 0.18
N LYS A 37 -5.71 9.56 0.79
CA LYS A 37 -4.27 9.28 0.98
C LYS A 37 -3.72 8.51 -0.23
N ARG A 38 -3.39 9.23 -1.29
CA ARG A 38 -2.89 8.69 -2.56
C ARG A 38 -1.47 9.13 -2.86
N MET A 39 -0.76 8.36 -3.66
CA MET A 39 0.52 8.80 -4.21
C MET A 39 0.33 10.08 -5.03
N GLN A 40 1.27 11.02 -4.93
CA GLN A 40 1.16 12.31 -5.65
C GLN A 40 1.59 12.20 -7.11
N CYS A 41 2.56 11.34 -7.41
CA CYS A 41 2.99 11.05 -8.78
C CYS A 41 3.72 9.72 -8.86
N ILE A 42 3.72 9.13 -10.06
CA ILE A 42 4.53 7.97 -10.42
C ILE A 42 5.44 8.38 -11.58
N THR A 43 6.72 8.16 -11.40
CA THR A 43 7.76 8.40 -12.42
C THR A 43 8.51 7.11 -12.72
N VAL A 44 9.27 7.07 -13.79
CA VAL A 44 10.14 5.93 -14.10
C VAL A 44 11.08 5.61 -12.93
N LYS A 45 11.58 6.64 -12.23
CA LYS A 45 12.45 6.47 -11.05
C LYS A 45 11.72 5.88 -9.83
N THR A 46 10.39 6.04 -9.76
CA THR A 46 9.56 5.48 -8.67
C THR A 46 9.29 3.99 -8.91
N VAL A 47 9.25 3.56 -10.18
CA VAL A 47 8.85 2.21 -10.58
C VAL A 47 10.02 1.24 -10.67
N ALA A 48 11.15 1.64 -11.25
CA ALA A 48 12.37 0.83 -11.29
C ALA A 48 13.58 1.69 -11.68
N LYS A 49 14.71 1.53 -10.96
CA LYS A 49 15.96 2.20 -11.31
C LYS A 49 16.69 1.49 -12.45
N HIS A 50 16.78 0.17 -12.40
CA HIS A 50 17.47 -0.68 -13.40
C HIS A 50 16.79 -2.05 -13.47
N TRP A 51 16.90 -2.71 -14.64
CA TRP A 51 16.38 -4.06 -14.88
C TRP A 51 17.13 -5.16 -14.10
N THR A 52 18.30 -4.84 -13.58
CA THR A 52 19.16 -5.75 -12.80
C THR A 52 18.88 -5.70 -11.30
N VAL A 53 17.90 -4.91 -10.85
CA VAL A 53 17.57 -4.75 -9.44
C VAL A 53 16.06 -4.86 -9.28
N PHE A 54 15.62 -5.59 -8.26
CA PHE A 54 14.20 -5.70 -7.93
C PHE A 54 13.56 -4.31 -7.80
N PRO A 55 12.38 -4.09 -8.42
CA PRO A 55 11.67 -2.84 -8.31
C PRO A 55 11.24 -2.60 -6.86
N THR A 56 11.44 -1.38 -6.39
CA THR A 56 11.00 -0.95 -5.06
C THR A 56 10.04 0.21 -5.19
N LEU A 57 8.88 0.09 -4.55
CA LEU A 57 7.92 1.18 -4.49
C LEU A 57 8.32 2.14 -3.37
N LYS A 58 8.52 3.40 -3.72
CA LYS A 58 8.72 4.49 -2.75
C LYS A 58 7.37 5.13 -2.44
N ALA A 59 6.62 4.50 -1.55
CA ALA A 59 5.33 4.99 -1.08
C ALA A 59 5.24 4.88 0.44
N LYS A 60 4.48 5.75 1.08
CA LYS A 60 4.12 5.61 2.48
C LYS A 60 3.21 4.38 2.67
N ALA A 61 3.16 3.85 3.88
CA ALA A 61 2.35 2.66 4.16
C ALA A 61 0.86 2.88 3.83
N ALA A 62 0.29 4.02 4.20
CA ALA A 62 -1.09 4.38 3.87
C ALA A 62 -1.32 4.52 2.34
N GLU A 63 -0.37 5.12 1.62
CA GLU A 63 -0.42 5.20 0.15
C GLU A 63 -0.38 3.80 -0.49
N SER A 64 0.47 2.90 0.04
CA SER A 64 0.57 1.51 -0.45
C SER A 64 -0.71 0.72 -0.22
N LYS A 65 -1.38 0.90 0.93
CA LYS A 65 -2.66 0.27 1.23
C LYS A 65 -3.73 0.64 0.19
N HIS A 66 -3.89 1.92 -0.07
CA HIS A 66 -4.89 2.41 -1.01
C HIS A 66 -4.52 2.12 -2.47
N LEU A 67 -3.22 2.01 -2.77
CA LEU A 67 -2.74 1.64 -4.09
C LEU A 67 -3.21 0.25 -4.51
N ALA A 68 -3.35 -0.71 -3.59
CA ALA A 68 -3.75 -2.08 -3.92
C ALA A 68 -5.12 -2.11 -4.64
N LYS A 69 -6.11 -1.39 -4.11
CA LYS A 69 -7.46 -1.30 -4.70
C LYS A 69 -7.45 -0.58 -6.07
N ALA A 70 -6.74 0.54 -6.14
CA ALA A 70 -6.63 1.29 -7.38
C ALA A 70 -5.88 0.51 -8.47
N MET A 71 -4.86 -0.26 -8.09
CA MET A 71 -4.14 -1.15 -9.02
C MET A 71 -5.02 -2.27 -9.55
N LEU A 72 -5.87 -2.86 -8.70
CA LEU A 72 -6.80 -3.89 -9.15
C LEU A 72 -7.77 -3.34 -10.20
N ASP A 73 -8.35 -2.16 -9.96
CA ASP A 73 -9.24 -1.49 -10.91
C ASP A 73 -8.53 -1.19 -12.26
N VAL A 74 -7.28 -0.71 -12.22
CA VAL A 74 -6.50 -0.50 -13.45
C VAL A 74 -6.26 -1.82 -14.19
N LEU A 75 -5.88 -2.88 -13.48
CA LEU A 75 -5.65 -4.18 -14.11
C LEU A 75 -6.93 -4.75 -14.74
N GLU A 76 -8.08 -4.58 -14.10
CA GLU A 76 -9.36 -5.05 -14.63
C GLU A 76 -9.84 -4.23 -15.85
N ARG A 77 -9.50 -2.95 -15.91
CA ARG A 77 -9.81 -2.10 -17.09
C ARG A 77 -8.91 -2.36 -18.29
N PHE A 78 -7.68 -2.83 -18.05
CA PHE A 78 -6.71 -3.11 -19.10
C PHE A 78 -6.27 -4.59 -19.06
N PRO A 79 -7.16 -5.54 -19.41
CA PRO A 79 -6.85 -6.95 -19.31
C PRO A 79 -5.87 -7.39 -20.42
N VAL A 80 -4.95 -8.28 -20.05
CA VAL A 80 -4.13 -9.00 -21.03
C VAL A 80 -4.98 -10.12 -21.64
N VAL A 81 -5.19 -10.06 -22.96
CA VAL A 81 -6.07 -10.98 -23.69
C VAL A 81 -5.26 -11.93 -24.57
N GLY A 82 -4.40 -12.73 -23.97
CA GLY A 82 -3.58 -13.70 -24.71
C GLY A 82 -2.09 -13.37 -24.68
N GLY A 83 -1.28 -14.18 -25.37
CA GLY A 83 0.17 -14.04 -25.42
C GLY A 83 0.90 -14.62 -24.21
N GLU A 84 2.22 -14.45 -24.19
CA GLU A 84 3.12 -15.04 -23.18
C GLU A 84 2.85 -14.54 -21.76
N TRP A 85 2.36 -13.31 -21.60
CA TRP A 85 2.12 -12.67 -20.30
C TRP A 85 0.78 -13.01 -19.65
N LEU A 86 -0.10 -13.76 -20.33
CA LEU A 86 -1.46 -14.02 -19.84
C LEU A 86 -1.48 -14.73 -18.48
N ASN A 87 -0.60 -15.70 -18.26
CA ASN A 87 -0.56 -16.44 -17.00
C ASN A 87 -0.04 -15.56 -15.86
N GLU A 88 1.03 -14.80 -16.08
CA GLU A 88 1.54 -13.84 -15.09
C GLU A 88 0.48 -12.80 -14.73
N TYR A 89 -0.19 -12.24 -15.74
CA TYR A 89 -1.30 -11.31 -15.52
C TYR A 89 -2.38 -11.92 -14.63
N ARG A 90 -2.81 -13.16 -14.92
CA ARG A 90 -3.83 -13.85 -14.10
C ARG A 90 -3.40 -14.03 -12.65
N HIS A 91 -2.17 -14.46 -12.42
CA HIS A 91 -1.62 -14.60 -11.07
C HIS A 91 -1.50 -13.23 -10.36
N CYS A 92 -1.06 -12.20 -11.08
CA CYS A 92 -0.97 -10.84 -10.56
C CYS A 92 -2.36 -10.30 -10.13
N VAL A 93 -3.37 -10.41 -10.99
CA VAL A 93 -4.76 -10.00 -10.67
C VAL A 93 -5.28 -10.75 -9.45
N ARG A 94 -5.02 -12.06 -9.36
CA ARG A 94 -5.41 -12.86 -8.18
C ARG A 94 -4.73 -12.36 -6.91
N CYS A 95 -3.44 -12.06 -6.94
CA CYS A 95 -2.75 -11.46 -5.81
C CYS A 95 -3.41 -10.15 -5.36
N TYR A 96 -3.75 -9.25 -6.28
CA TYR A 96 -4.42 -8.01 -5.92
C TYR A 96 -5.84 -8.23 -5.37
N LYS A 97 -6.62 -9.14 -5.95
CA LYS A 97 -7.96 -9.50 -5.43
C LYS A 97 -7.89 -10.03 -4.00
N LEU A 98 -6.95 -10.94 -3.75
CA LEU A 98 -6.74 -11.51 -2.42
C LEU A 98 -6.27 -10.42 -1.43
N ALA A 99 -5.32 -9.57 -1.82
CA ALA A 99 -4.84 -8.48 -0.98
C ALA A 99 -5.94 -7.47 -0.65
N VAL A 100 -6.76 -7.06 -1.63
CA VAL A 100 -7.89 -6.16 -1.42
C VAL A 100 -8.91 -6.80 -0.48
N ARG A 101 -9.23 -8.08 -0.65
CA ARG A 101 -10.16 -8.79 0.26
C ARG A 101 -9.63 -8.88 1.68
N MET A 102 -8.33 -9.20 1.86
CA MET A 102 -7.70 -9.19 3.18
C MET A 102 -7.82 -7.81 3.84
N LEU A 103 -7.51 -6.74 3.11
CA LEU A 103 -7.63 -5.36 3.61
C LEU A 103 -9.07 -5.01 3.98
N THR A 104 -10.04 -5.45 3.18
CA THR A 104 -11.47 -5.26 3.47
C THR A 104 -11.87 -5.93 4.78
N ILE A 105 -11.50 -7.20 4.98
CA ILE A 105 -11.79 -7.91 6.24
C ILE A 105 -11.19 -7.17 7.44
N ILE A 106 -9.94 -6.73 7.32
CA ILE A 106 -9.23 -6.00 8.38
C ILE A 106 -9.91 -4.66 8.69
N ASP A 107 -10.35 -3.92 7.67
CA ASP A 107 -10.97 -2.60 7.85
C ASP A 107 -12.39 -2.66 8.41
N GLU A 108 -13.18 -3.65 7.97
CA GLU A 108 -14.59 -3.81 8.33
C GLU A 108 -14.81 -4.45 9.71
N ASN A 109 -13.78 -5.03 10.31
CA ASN A 109 -13.89 -5.68 11.61
C ASN A 109 -13.22 -4.85 12.71
N ASP A 110 -13.70 -5.06 13.94
CA ASP A 110 -13.15 -4.45 15.15
C ASP A 110 -11.82 -5.07 15.57
N MET A 111 -11.36 -4.76 16.78
CA MET A 111 -10.09 -5.24 17.35
C MET A 111 -10.00 -6.77 17.39
N PHE A 112 -11.10 -7.46 17.63
CA PHE A 112 -11.15 -8.92 17.66
C PHE A 112 -11.94 -9.44 16.46
N LEU A 113 -11.33 -10.36 15.72
CA LEU A 113 -11.97 -10.98 14.57
C LEU A 113 -12.86 -12.16 15.05
N SER A 114 -13.96 -12.38 14.35
CA SER A 114 -14.71 -13.63 14.49
C SER A 114 -13.88 -14.81 13.98
N GLN A 115 -14.14 -16.00 14.46
CA GLN A 115 -13.45 -17.21 14.00
C GLN A 115 -13.54 -17.40 12.48
N SER A 116 -14.71 -17.07 11.90
CA SER A 116 -14.92 -17.11 10.45
C SER A 116 -14.05 -16.10 9.72
N ALA A 117 -14.03 -14.84 10.16
CA ALA A 117 -13.23 -13.79 9.53
C ALA A 117 -11.71 -14.06 9.65
N GLY A 118 -11.26 -14.53 10.82
CA GLY A 118 -9.88 -14.92 11.02
C GLY A 118 -9.47 -16.13 10.19
N GLY A 119 -10.35 -17.12 10.04
CA GLY A 119 -10.15 -18.28 9.17
C GLY A 119 -10.07 -17.87 7.69
N GLU A 120 -10.99 -17.02 7.22
CA GLU A 120 -10.96 -16.48 5.86
C GLU A 120 -9.66 -15.70 5.59
N LEU A 121 -9.22 -14.87 6.54
CA LEU A 121 -8.01 -14.07 6.42
C LEU A 121 -6.76 -14.93 6.23
N LEU A 122 -6.67 -16.04 6.97
CA LEU A 122 -5.56 -16.97 6.84
C LEU A 122 -5.57 -17.70 5.49
N ASP A 123 -6.72 -18.22 5.05
CA ASP A 123 -6.90 -18.88 3.75
C ASP A 123 -6.53 -17.96 2.59
N LEU A 124 -6.99 -16.70 2.64
CA LEU A 124 -6.63 -15.68 1.64
C LEU A 124 -5.12 -15.42 1.60
N THR A 125 -4.46 -15.43 2.77
CA THR A 125 -3.01 -15.21 2.87
C THR A 125 -2.24 -16.36 2.25
N GLU A 126 -2.64 -17.60 2.51
CA GLU A 126 -2.00 -18.78 1.93
C GLU A 126 -2.15 -18.79 0.40
N LYS A 127 -3.34 -18.52 -0.11
CA LYS A 127 -3.59 -18.37 -1.55
C LYS A 127 -2.77 -17.25 -2.18
N PHE A 128 -2.68 -16.10 -1.50
CA PHE A 128 -1.84 -14.98 -1.94
C PHE A 128 -0.38 -15.40 -2.05
N GLN A 129 0.16 -16.09 -1.05
CA GLN A 129 1.56 -16.54 -1.06
C GLN A 129 1.82 -17.58 -2.15
N GLN A 130 0.88 -18.50 -2.42
CA GLN A 130 0.99 -19.46 -3.52
C GLN A 130 1.08 -18.76 -4.89
N HIS A 131 0.19 -17.80 -5.16
CA HIS A 131 0.21 -17.03 -6.41
C HIS A 131 1.46 -16.16 -6.53
N TYR A 132 1.88 -15.52 -5.44
CA TYR A 132 3.07 -14.69 -5.42
C TYR A 132 4.35 -15.52 -5.61
N HIS A 133 4.42 -16.70 -4.99
CA HIS A 133 5.53 -17.63 -5.16
C HIS A 133 5.64 -18.10 -6.62
N TRP A 134 4.52 -18.44 -7.24
CA TRP A 134 4.49 -18.80 -8.66
C TRP A 134 5.08 -17.67 -9.53
N LEU A 135 4.67 -16.42 -9.29
CA LEU A 135 5.20 -15.23 -10.00
C LEU A 135 6.72 -15.09 -9.80
N TYR A 136 7.19 -15.31 -8.57
CA TYR A 136 8.61 -15.25 -8.24
C TYR A 136 9.41 -16.32 -9.01
N VAL A 137 9.01 -17.58 -8.91
CA VAL A 137 9.72 -18.71 -9.54
C VAL A 137 9.74 -18.59 -11.05
N THR A 138 8.63 -18.19 -11.66
CA THR A 138 8.54 -18.00 -13.11
C THR A 138 9.48 -16.88 -13.57
N ALA A 139 9.47 -15.73 -12.90
CA ALA A 139 10.35 -14.63 -13.24
C ALA A 139 11.83 -14.95 -13.00
N GLU A 140 12.15 -15.70 -11.92
CA GLU A 140 13.52 -16.12 -11.60
C GLU A 140 14.06 -17.11 -12.66
N ALA A 141 13.25 -18.07 -13.11
CA ALA A 141 13.62 -19.00 -14.17
C ALA A 141 13.96 -18.30 -15.50
N GLU A 142 13.36 -17.14 -15.75
CA GLU A 142 13.63 -16.31 -16.93
C GLU A 142 14.69 -15.23 -16.69
N GLY A 143 15.33 -15.20 -15.52
CA GLY A 143 16.35 -14.22 -15.15
C GLY A 143 15.79 -12.78 -14.96
N ARG A 144 14.49 -12.65 -14.70
CA ARG A 144 13.82 -11.37 -14.52
C ARG A 144 13.71 -10.97 -13.05
N TYR A 145 14.22 -9.82 -12.69
CA TYR A 145 14.14 -9.26 -11.33
C TYR A 145 12.80 -8.53 -11.09
N MET A 146 11.68 -9.27 -11.11
CA MET A 146 10.33 -8.68 -11.04
C MET A 146 9.68 -8.84 -9.67
N TRP A 147 9.71 -10.03 -9.11
CA TRP A 147 9.03 -10.40 -7.87
C TRP A 147 10.05 -10.75 -6.80
N LYS A 148 10.11 -9.95 -5.73
CA LYS A 148 11.07 -10.22 -4.65
C LYS A 148 10.43 -11.07 -3.58
N PHE A 149 10.85 -12.31 -3.45
CA PHE A 149 10.47 -13.14 -2.32
C PHE A 149 11.31 -12.74 -1.09
N THR A 150 10.67 -12.30 -0.02
CA THR A 150 11.35 -11.76 1.17
C THR A 150 10.76 -12.35 2.44
N THR A 151 11.53 -12.28 3.54
CA THR A 151 11.07 -12.59 4.91
C THR A 151 9.77 -11.87 5.29
N LYS A 152 9.46 -10.73 4.67
CA LYS A 152 8.20 -10.01 4.89
C LYS A 152 6.96 -10.84 4.51
N LEU A 153 7.05 -11.70 3.51
CA LEU A 153 5.96 -12.62 3.15
C LEU A 153 5.74 -13.69 4.21
N HIS A 154 6.83 -14.20 4.80
CA HIS A 154 6.74 -15.09 5.94
C HIS A 154 6.13 -14.37 7.17
N CYS A 155 6.59 -13.16 7.47
CA CYS A 155 6.00 -12.35 8.54
C CYS A 155 4.52 -12.05 8.28
N LEU A 156 4.10 -11.85 7.03
CA LEU A 156 2.69 -11.67 6.68
C LEU A 156 1.86 -12.87 7.12
N TRP A 157 2.34 -14.10 6.85
CA TRP A 157 1.64 -15.30 7.27
C TRP A 157 1.48 -15.37 8.80
N HIS A 158 2.54 -15.11 9.55
CA HIS A 158 2.47 -15.07 11.02
C HIS A 158 1.48 -14.00 11.51
N THR A 159 1.51 -12.81 10.91
CA THR A 159 0.58 -11.73 11.27
C THR A 159 -0.87 -12.16 11.07
N MET A 160 -1.18 -12.83 9.95
CA MET A 160 -2.53 -13.29 9.66
C MET A 160 -2.91 -14.54 10.47
N TYR A 161 -1.95 -15.39 10.82
CA TYR A 161 -2.17 -16.50 11.75
C TYR A 161 -2.61 -16.01 13.13
N PHE A 162 -1.96 -14.96 13.66
CA PHE A 162 -2.39 -14.30 14.89
C PHE A 162 -3.68 -13.50 14.72
N GLY A 163 -4.04 -13.14 13.49
CA GLY A 163 -5.33 -12.55 13.13
C GLY A 163 -6.55 -13.39 13.50
N LYS A 164 -6.38 -14.69 13.85
CA LYS A 164 -7.46 -15.52 14.40
C LYS A 164 -8.06 -14.94 15.68
N TRP A 165 -7.31 -14.16 16.42
CA TRP A 165 -7.72 -13.62 17.72
C TRP A 165 -7.70 -12.09 17.74
N LEU A 166 -6.70 -11.49 17.10
CA LEU A 166 -6.47 -10.06 17.13
C LEU A 166 -6.40 -9.52 15.70
N ASN A 167 -7.26 -8.56 15.38
CA ASN A 167 -7.23 -7.92 14.08
C ASN A 167 -5.82 -7.30 13.85
N PRO A 168 -5.14 -7.64 12.73
CA PRO A 168 -3.86 -7.05 12.38
C PRO A 168 -3.84 -5.52 12.42
N LYS A 169 -5.00 -4.87 12.27
CA LYS A 169 -5.18 -3.42 12.43
C LYS A 169 -4.67 -2.90 13.78
N ALA A 170 -4.73 -3.70 14.84
CA ALA A 170 -4.24 -3.33 16.17
C ALA A 170 -2.72 -3.14 16.22
N SER A 171 -1.97 -3.81 15.33
CA SER A 171 -0.51 -3.75 15.24
C SER A 171 0.00 -2.93 14.04
N TRP A 172 -0.88 -2.26 13.31
CA TRP A 172 -0.48 -1.47 12.15
C TRP A 172 0.33 -0.24 12.53
N CYS A 173 1.41 0.00 11.79
CA CYS A 173 2.21 1.20 11.94
C CYS A 173 1.55 2.48 11.40
N PHE A 174 0.42 2.39 10.69
CA PHE A 174 -0.24 3.55 10.08
C PHE A 174 -0.63 4.63 11.07
N GLY A 175 -1.13 4.24 12.26
CA GLY A 175 -1.44 5.20 13.32
C GLY A 175 -0.19 5.90 13.85
N PHE A 176 0.90 5.17 14.00
CA PHE A 176 2.19 5.73 14.41
C PHE A 176 2.82 6.60 13.33
N GLU A 177 2.74 6.22 12.06
CA GLU A 177 3.20 7.06 10.95
C GLU A 177 2.42 8.37 10.85
N ASP A 178 1.11 8.33 11.02
CA ASP A 178 0.25 9.52 11.06
C ASP A 178 0.59 10.41 12.27
N PHE A 179 0.79 9.81 13.43
CA PHE A 179 1.21 10.51 14.64
C PHE A 179 2.58 11.18 14.46
N VAL A 180 3.58 10.45 13.99
CA VAL A 180 4.91 11.01 13.69
C VAL A 180 4.82 12.11 12.63
N GLY A 181 3.97 11.95 11.63
CA GLY A 181 3.68 12.97 10.63
C GLY A 181 3.17 14.26 11.26
N ARG A 182 2.16 14.18 12.12
CA ARG A 182 1.58 15.33 12.85
C ARG A 182 2.59 16.01 13.76
N ILE A 183 3.40 15.23 14.49
CA ILE A 183 4.48 15.76 15.33
C ILE A 183 5.49 16.52 14.47
N LYS A 184 5.89 15.96 13.33
CA LYS A 184 6.82 16.60 12.39
C LYS A 184 6.28 17.92 11.83
N ASP A 185 5.01 17.98 11.47
CA ASP A 185 4.37 19.19 10.95
C ASP A 185 4.22 20.25 12.05
N SER A 186 3.85 19.83 13.26
CA SER A 186 3.83 20.69 14.44
C SER A 186 5.23 21.23 14.78
N ALA A 187 6.26 20.39 14.70
CA ALA A 187 7.64 20.82 14.91
C ALA A 187 8.09 21.86 13.88
N ARG A 188 7.75 21.63 12.59
CA ARG A 188 8.04 22.61 11.54
C ARG A 188 7.36 23.97 11.80
N ALA A 189 6.09 23.96 12.22
CA ALA A 189 5.38 25.17 12.58
C ALA A 189 6.02 25.88 13.78
N CYS A 190 6.59 25.14 14.74
CA CYS A 190 7.30 25.72 15.89
C CYS A 190 8.67 26.29 15.54
N LEU A 191 9.30 25.91 14.43
CA LEU A 191 10.61 26.41 14.02
C LEU A 191 10.59 27.89 13.59
N HIS A 192 9.49 28.35 12.98
CA HIS A 192 9.38 29.71 12.50
C HIS A 192 9.32 30.71 13.69
N GLY A 193 10.29 31.62 13.73
CA GLY A 193 10.37 32.69 14.74
C GLY A 193 10.67 32.20 16.17
N THR A 194 11.17 30.98 16.34
CA THR A 194 11.46 30.40 17.66
C THR A 194 12.94 30.03 17.77
N ALA A 195 13.60 30.48 18.84
CA ALA A 195 14.98 30.07 19.11
C ALA A 195 15.03 28.54 19.36
N MET A 196 16.11 27.90 18.90
CA MET A 196 16.25 26.43 18.88
C MET A 196 15.95 25.76 20.23
N HIS A 197 16.40 26.34 21.33
CA HIS A 197 16.19 25.81 22.70
C HIS A 197 14.72 25.85 23.15
N ASN A 198 13.88 26.69 22.53
CA ASN A 198 12.45 26.82 22.83
C ASN A 198 11.55 25.97 21.92
N VAL A 199 12.10 25.33 20.87
CA VAL A 199 11.29 24.55 19.92
C VAL A 199 10.63 23.37 20.58
N CYS A 200 11.36 22.57 21.35
CA CYS A 200 10.81 21.41 22.06
C CYS A 200 9.74 21.77 23.10
N PRO A 201 9.96 22.74 23.99
CA PRO A 201 8.92 23.20 24.90
C PRO A 201 7.66 23.66 24.19
N LYS A 202 7.79 24.47 23.14
CA LYS A 202 6.66 24.96 22.33
C LYS A 202 5.92 23.82 21.63
N LEU A 203 6.63 22.81 21.12
CA LEU A 203 6.03 21.63 20.51
C LEU A 203 5.19 20.87 21.52
N VAL A 204 5.75 20.58 22.72
CA VAL A 204 5.03 19.89 23.79
C VAL A 204 3.80 20.68 24.22
N GLN A 205 3.92 21.99 24.39
CA GLN A 205 2.80 22.87 24.76
C GLN A 205 1.69 22.81 23.72
N ASN A 206 2.02 22.93 22.43
CA ASN A 206 1.02 22.84 21.35
C ASN A 206 0.36 21.47 21.30
N TYR A 207 1.13 20.41 21.49
CA TYR A 207 0.60 19.05 21.54
C TYR A 207 -0.39 18.86 22.70
N LEU A 208 -0.05 19.34 23.89
CA LEU A 208 -0.93 19.26 25.07
C LEU A 208 -2.21 20.07 24.89
N ILE A 209 -2.14 21.26 24.25
CA ILE A 209 -3.32 22.07 23.94
C ILE A 209 -4.25 21.30 22.97
N VAL A 210 -3.69 20.74 21.90
CA VAL A 210 -4.49 19.94 20.93
C VAL A 210 -5.10 18.72 21.61
N LEU A 211 -4.34 18.01 22.44
CA LEU A 211 -4.84 16.86 23.19
C LEU A 211 -5.97 17.26 24.15
N HIS A 212 -5.81 18.37 24.86
CA HIS A 212 -6.84 18.90 25.75
C HIS A 212 -8.13 19.24 24.99
N LEU A 213 -8.02 19.92 23.85
CA LEU A 213 -9.16 20.25 23.01
C LEU A 213 -9.85 18.98 22.47
N MET A 214 -9.09 17.98 22.06
CA MET A 214 -9.66 16.69 21.59
C MET A 214 -10.41 15.95 22.70
N VAL A 215 -9.94 15.99 23.94
CA VAL A 215 -10.58 15.31 25.08
C VAL A 215 -11.80 16.07 25.58
N THR A 216 -11.76 17.42 25.54
CA THR A 216 -12.85 18.27 26.05
C THR A 216 -13.96 18.52 25.04
N ASP A 217 -13.65 18.48 23.76
CA ASP A 217 -14.62 18.68 22.68
C ASP A 217 -15.33 17.36 22.34
N LYS A 218 -16.52 17.15 22.95
CA LYS A 218 -17.36 15.96 22.75
C LYS A 218 -17.80 15.74 21.30
N ALA A 219 -17.59 16.71 20.40
CA ALA A 219 -17.92 16.59 18.97
C ALA A 219 -16.99 15.63 18.19
N TRP A 220 -15.86 15.23 18.77
CA TRP A 220 -14.90 14.30 18.14
C TRP A 220 -15.15 12.82 18.52
N CYS A 221 -16.13 12.56 19.38
CA CYS A 221 -16.48 11.21 19.87
C CYS A 221 -17.75 10.62 19.22
N GLN A 222 -18.25 11.25 18.14
CA GLN A 222 -19.42 10.75 17.38
C GLN A 222 -18.99 10.21 16.00
#